data_d3c9c5ba8c75e45b4febde67f235d579
#
_entry.id   d3c9c5ba8c75e45b4febde67f235d579
#
_cell.length_a   1.000
_cell.length_b   1.000
_cell.length_c   1.000
_cell.angle_alpha   90.00
_cell.angle_beta   90.00
_cell.angle_gamma   90.00
#
_symmetry.space_group_name_H-M   'P 1'
#
loop_
_entity.id
_entity.type
_entity.pdbx_description
1 polymer ?
#
loop_
_entity_poly.entity_id
_entity_poly.type
_entity_poly.pdbx_seq_one_letter_code
_entity_poly.pdbx_strand_id
1 'polypeptide(L)'
;MVENCSHNCESCTENCSERTKESFLEKPNEMSHIKKVIGVVSGKGGVGKSLVTSLLAVLAQRKGYKTAIMDADITGPSIPRAFGLHGHAEASEWGLFPVKTAAGIGVMSLNLLMKNETDPVVWRGPLISGAVKQFWTDVIWGDVDYMFIDMPPGTGDVALTVFQSIPVDGIVIVASPQELVGMIVEKAVNMAKMMDVPVLALVENMSYITCPDCGKEIHVFGESHIDEIAQKHGVETVARMPIDPALAAACDAGTIESFNGTWLDCVFEKLTTENK
;
A
#
# COMPACT_ATOMS: atom_id res chain seq x y z
N MET A 1 22.93 23.69 19.66
CA MET A 1 23.99 23.07 18.83
C MET A 1 24.86 22.26 19.78
N VAL A 2 24.97 20.94 19.51
CA VAL A 2 25.88 20.06 20.24
C VAL A 2 27.29 20.38 19.72
N GLU A 3 28.18 20.84 20.56
CA GLU A 3 29.51 21.42 20.20
C GLU A 3 30.47 20.44 19.49
N ASN A 4 30.07 19.19 19.19
CA ASN A 4 30.91 18.20 18.51
C ASN A 4 30.10 17.32 17.53
N CYS A 5 29.22 17.90 16.74
CA CYS A 5 28.47 17.15 15.73
C CYS A 5 29.37 16.86 14.53
N SER A 6 29.63 15.56 14.25
CA SER A 6 30.39 15.12 13.09
C SER A 6 29.59 15.14 11.78
N HIS A 7 28.29 15.54 11.82
CA HIS A 7 27.33 15.48 10.74
C HIS A 7 27.14 14.09 10.08
N ASN A 8 27.62 13.03 10.74
CA ASN A 8 27.36 11.65 10.32
C ASN A 8 26.16 11.10 11.08
N CYS A 9 24.96 11.33 10.53
CA CYS A 9 23.68 10.96 11.17
C CYS A 9 23.43 9.44 11.18
N GLU A 10 24.08 8.66 10.34
CA GLU A 10 23.91 7.21 10.25
C GLU A 10 24.44 6.46 11.49
N SER A 11 25.46 7.01 12.15
CA SER A 11 26.06 6.38 13.34
C SER A 11 25.78 7.14 14.65
N CYS A 12 24.99 8.20 14.61
CA CYS A 12 24.74 9.08 15.75
C CYS A 12 23.61 8.58 16.64
N THR A 13 23.88 8.40 17.94
CA THR A 13 22.88 8.00 18.96
C THR A 13 22.19 9.17 19.65
N GLU A 14 22.59 10.41 19.32
CA GLU A 14 22.08 11.63 19.95
C GLU A 14 20.72 12.06 19.36
N ASN A 15 19.85 12.64 20.21
CA ASN A 15 18.57 13.21 19.81
C ASN A 15 18.80 14.62 19.23
N CYS A 16 19.05 14.72 17.92
CA CYS A 16 19.39 15.96 17.25
C CYS A 16 18.18 16.54 16.52
N SER A 17 17.88 17.83 16.72
CA SER A 17 16.81 18.57 16.02
C SER A 17 17.12 18.84 14.53
N GLU A 18 18.35 18.59 14.09
CA GLU A 18 18.80 18.75 12.70
C GLU A 18 18.73 17.47 11.87
N ARG A 19 18.20 16.37 12.42
CA ARG A 19 17.95 15.15 11.63
C ARG A 19 16.89 15.43 10.56
N THR A 20 17.30 15.33 9.31
CA THR A 20 16.39 15.42 8.15
C THR A 20 15.69 14.08 7.90
N LYS A 21 14.56 14.08 7.17
CA LYS A 21 13.86 12.87 6.74
C LYS A 21 14.81 11.90 6.02
N GLU A 22 15.71 12.41 5.22
CA GLU A 22 16.71 11.64 4.45
C GLU A 22 17.64 10.80 5.32
N SER A 23 17.90 11.24 6.58
CA SER A 23 18.78 10.51 7.51
C SER A 23 18.17 9.21 8.08
N PHE A 24 16.87 8.97 7.86
CA PHE A 24 16.17 7.78 8.32
C PHE A 24 15.81 6.81 7.19
N LEU A 25 15.99 7.23 5.93
CA LEU A 25 15.71 6.37 4.78
C LEU A 25 16.71 5.23 4.71
N GLU A 26 16.20 4.02 4.61
CA GLU A 26 16.98 2.81 4.39
C GLU A 26 17.20 2.58 2.89
N LYS A 27 18.34 2.04 2.54
CA LYS A 27 18.58 1.59 1.16
C LYS A 27 17.90 0.25 0.92
N PRO A 28 17.30 0.03 -0.26
CA PRO A 28 16.82 -1.30 -0.61
C PRO A 28 17.99 -2.26 -0.75
N ASN A 29 17.70 -3.57 -0.82
CA ASN A 29 18.71 -4.57 -1.15
C ASN A 29 19.51 -4.15 -2.38
N GLU A 30 20.84 -4.35 -2.38
CA GLU A 30 21.74 -3.94 -3.46
C GLU A 30 21.39 -4.51 -4.84
N MET A 31 20.67 -5.63 -4.86
CA MET A 31 20.18 -6.27 -6.10
C MET A 31 18.76 -5.78 -6.49
N SER A 32 18.26 -4.71 -5.88
CA SER A 32 16.91 -4.17 -6.11
C SER A 32 16.99 -2.77 -6.72
N HIS A 33 16.25 -2.57 -7.82
CA HIS A 33 16.08 -1.30 -8.52
C HIS A 33 14.59 -0.97 -8.62
N ILE A 34 14.10 -0.13 -7.73
CA ILE A 34 12.68 0.24 -7.65
C ILE A 34 12.53 1.69 -8.11
N LYS A 35 11.74 1.90 -9.18
CA LYS A 35 11.59 3.24 -9.78
C LYS A 35 10.56 4.09 -9.07
N LYS A 36 9.45 3.48 -8.62
CA LYS A 36 8.35 4.19 -7.99
C LYS A 36 7.72 3.38 -6.87
N VAL A 37 7.53 4.01 -5.72
CA VAL A 37 6.96 3.40 -4.51
C VAL A 37 5.67 4.13 -4.15
N ILE A 38 4.55 3.41 -4.19
CA ILE A 38 3.21 3.95 -3.91
C ILE A 38 2.64 3.29 -2.66
N GLY A 39 2.40 4.09 -1.63
CA GLY A 39 1.72 3.62 -0.42
C GLY A 39 0.20 3.60 -0.62
N VAL A 40 -0.46 2.51 -0.28
CA VAL A 40 -1.93 2.45 -0.20
C VAL A 40 -2.32 2.47 1.26
N VAL A 41 -3.03 3.50 1.67
CA VAL A 41 -3.34 3.79 3.08
C VAL A 41 -4.85 3.82 3.33
N SER A 42 -5.25 3.51 4.54
CA SER A 42 -6.64 3.69 4.98
C SER A 42 -6.69 4.13 6.44
N GLY A 43 -7.72 4.85 6.80
CA GLY A 43 -7.87 5.34 8.17
C GLY A 43 -8.31 4.26 9.17
N LYS A 44 -8.97 3.18 8.70
CA LYS A 44 -9.31 1.98 9.49
C LYS A 44 -9.23 0.70 8.67
N GLY A 45 -9.35 -0.44 9.35
CA GLY A 45 -9.43 -1.75 8.71
C GLY A 45 -10.79 -2.01 8.04
N GLY A 46 -10.81 -2.91 7.06
CA GLY A 46 -12.06 -3.39 6.43
C GLY A 46 -12.60 -2.55 5.29
N VAL A 47 -11.91 -1.49 4.85
CA VAL A 47 -12.36 -0.65 3.72
C VAL A 47 -11.94 -1.16 2.34
N GLY A 48 -11.21 -2.27 2.29
CA GLY A 48 -10.73 -2.85 1.03
C GLY A 48 -9.40 -2.26 0.53
N LYS A 49 -8.57 -1.74 1.42
CA LYS A 49 -7.23 -1.24 1.11
C LYS A 49 -6.40 -2.25 0.31
N SER A 50 -6.25 -3.48 0.82
CA SER A 50 -5.49 -4.54 0.17
C SER A 50 -6.08 -4.97 -1.17
N LEU A 51 -7.41 -4.86 -1.33
CA LEU A 51 -8.09 -5.06 -2.61
C LEU A 51 -7.67 -4.01 -3.64
N VAL A 52 -7.67 -2.73 -3.25
CA VAL A 52 -7.22 -1.62 -4.11
C VAL A 52 -5.74 -1.77 -4.44
N THR A 53 -4.90 -2.13 -3.46
CA THR A 53 -3.47 -2.41 -3.66
C THR A 53 -3.27 -3.50 -4.73
N SER A 54 -4.00 -4.62 -4.60
CA SER A 54 -3.94 -5.74 -5.54
C SER A 54 -4.38 -5.33 -6.94
N LEU A 55 -5.50 -4.62 -7.07
CA LEU A 55 -6.02 -4.18 -8.38
C LEU A 55 -5.09 -3.17 -9.06
N LEU A 56 -4.48 -2.24 -8.33
CA LEU A 56 -3.49 -1.31 -8.89
C LEU A 56 -2.25 -2.06 -9.41
N ALA A 57 -1.79 -3.07 -8.68
CA ALA A 57 -0.68 -3.91 -9.10
C ALA A 57 -1.02 -4.73 -10.35
N VAL A 58 -2.23 -5.30 -10.41
CA VAL A 58 -2.73 -6.02 -11.60
C VAL A 58 -2.84 -5.08 -12.80
N LEU A 59 -3.35 -3.85 -12.63
CA LEU A 59 -3.42 -2.85 -13.69
C LEU A 59 -2.04 -2.48 -14.22
N ALA A 60 -1.07 -2.23 -13.33
CA ALA A 60 0.31 -1.94 -13.70
C ALA A 60 0.92 -3.08 -14.51
N GLN A 61 0.77 -4.32 -14.04
CA GLN A 61 1.26 -5.52 -14.72
C GLN A 61 0.64 -5.69 -16.10
N ARG A 62 -0.68 -5.49 -16.25
CA ARG A 62 -1.38 -5.58 -17.54
C ARG A 62 -0.92 -4.53 -18.55
N LYS A 63 -0.46 -3.38 -18.08
CA LYS A 63 0.14 -2.33 -18.92
C LYS A 63 1.62 -2.58 -19.22
N GLY A 64 2.18 -3.72 -18.80
CA GLY A 64 3.54 -4.16 -19.12
C GLY A 64 4.61 -3.66 -18.16
N TYR A 65 4.24 -3.07 -17.00
CA TYR A 65 5.20 -2.64 -16.00
C TYR A 65 5.64 -3.81 -15.10
N LYS A 66 6.90 -3.86 -14.72
CA LYS A 66 7.42 -4.76 -13.69
C LYS A 66 6.88 -4.29 -12.33
N THR A 67 6.08 -5.13 -11.69
CA THR A 67 5.30 -4.74 -10.52
C THR A 67 5.62 -5.60 -9.31
N ALA A 68 5.62 -4.98 -8.13
CA ALA A 68 5.77 -5.66 -6.86
C ALA A 68 4.76 -5.15 -5.82
N ILE A 69 4.40 -6.01 -4.87
CA ILE A 69 3.59 -5.67 -3.70
C ILE A 69 4.38 -6.02 -2.43
N MET A 70 4.56 -5.04 -1.57
CA MET A 70 5.03 -5.22 -0.21
C MET A 70 3.85 -5.12 0.76
N ASP A 71 3.47 -6.24 1.37
CA ASP A 71 2.38 -6.30 2.34
C ASP A 71 2.92 -5.94 3.73
N ALA A 72 2.68 -4.70 4.14
CA ALA A 72 3.05 -4.16 5.45
C ALA A 72 1.90 -4.27 6.48
N ASP A 73 0.72 -4.78 6.10
CA ASP A 73 -0.39 -5.08 7.02
C ASP A 73 -0.22 -6.46 7.66
N ILE A 74 0.81 -6.57 8.49
CA ILE A 74 1.25 -7.84 9.12
C ILE A 74 0.15 -8.48 9.97
N THR A 75 -0.78 -7.69 10.50
CA THR A 75 -1.84 -8.19 11.40
C THR A 75 -3.04 -8.78 10.66
N GLY A 76 -3.22 -8.46 9.40
CA GLY A 76 -4.33 -8.94 8.58
C GLY A 76 -3.92 -9.17 7.12
N PRO A 77 -2.83 -9.94 6.86
CA PRO A 77 -2.30 -10.08 5.52
C PRO A 77 -3.28 -10.80 4.60
N SER A 78 -3.82 -10.09 3.63
CA SER A 78 -4.82 -10.58 2.69
C SER A 78 -4.32 -10.69 1.25
N ILE A 79 -3.18 -10.08 0.95
CA ILE A 79 -2.57 -10.06 -0.39
C ILE A 79 -2.28 -11.47 -0.93
N PRO A 80 -1.56 -12.36 -0.21
CA PRO A 80 -1.27 -13.71 -0.74
C PRO A 80 -2.53 -14.48 -1.10
N ARG A 81 -3.58 -14.39 -0.27
CA ARG A 81 -4.86 -15.07 -0.50
C ARG A 81 -5.54 -14.59 -1.78
N ALA A 82 -5.60 -13.28 -2.02
CA ALA A 82 -6.24 -12.72 -3.21
C ALA A 82 -5.58 -13.17 -4.52
N PHE A 83 -4.27 -13.48 -4.48
CA PHE A 83 -3.49 -13.99 -5.61
C PHE A 83 -3.32 -15.52 -5.62
N GLY A 84 -3.91 -16.24 -4.68
CA GLY A 84 -3.79 -17.71 -4.58
C GLY A 84 -2.35 -18.16 -4.30
N LEU A 85 -1.57 -17.37 -3.56
CA LEU A 85 -0.20 -17.70 -3.20
C LEU A 85 -0.18 -18.53 -1.92
N HIS A 86 0.24 -19.80 -2.02
CA HIS A 86 0.34 -20.76 -0.91
C HIS A 86 1.78 -21.24 -0.66
N GLY A 87 2.75 -20.63 -1.32
CA GLY A 87 4.17 -20.99 -1.20
C GLY A 87 4.88 -20.19 -0.12
N HIS A 88 6.12 -20.58 0.13
CA HIS A 88 7.03 -19.81 1.00
C HIS A 88 8.02 -19.02 0.17
N ALA A 89 8.40 -17.84 0.67
CA ALA A 89 9.49 -17.07 0.12
C ALA A 89 10.81 -17.84 0.29
N GLU A 90 11.59 -17.94 -0.78
CA GLU A 90 12.88 -18.61 -0.77
C GLU A 90 13.96 -17.67 -0.22
N ALA A 91 14.87 -18.22 0.58
CA ALA A 91 16.01 -17.50 1.11
C ALA A 91 17.31 -17.91 0.39
N SER A 92 18.20 -16.95 0.18
CA SER A 92 19.56 -17.17 -0.29
C SER A 92 20.56 -16.49 0.66
N GLU A 93 21.85 -16.65 0.39
CA GLU A 93 22.90 -15.90 1.09
C GLU A 93 22.85 -14.38 0.84
N TRP A 94 22.15 -13.94 -0.22
CA TRP A 94 22.03 -12.54 -0.64
C TRP A 94 20.75 -11.86 -0.17
N GLY A 95 19.75 -12.64 0.32
CA GLY A 95 18.46 -12.12 0.77
C GLY A 95 17.30 -13.06 0.46
N LEU A 96 16.09 -12.54 0.62
CA LEU A 96 14.83 -13.22 0.37
C LEU A 96 14.33 -12.93 -1.04
N PHE A 97 13.74 -13.92 -1.71
CA PHE A 97 13.06 -13.69 -2.99
C PHE A 97 11.55 -13.51 -2.78
N PRO A 98 10.93 -12.49 -3.42
CA PRO A 98 9.48 -12.37 -3.38
C PRO A 98 8.84 -13.53 -4.14
N VAL A 99 7.69 -13.99 -3.64
CA VAL A 99 6.90 -15.01 -4.35
C VAL A 99 6.25 -14.35 -5.57
N LYS A 100 6.32 -15.01 -6.72
CA LYS A 100 5.74 -14.50 -7.96
C LYS A 100 4.32 -15.01 -8.15
N THR A 101 3.41 -14.11 -8.52
CA THR A 101 2.07 -14.47 -8.98
C THR A 101 2.11 -15.08 -10.39
N ALA A 102 0.98 -15.59 -10.87
CA ALA A 102 0.90 -16.16 -12.21
C ALA A 102 1.22 -15.14 -13.31
N ALA A 103 0.88 -13.86 -13.13
CA ALA A 103 1.23 -12.77 -14.04
C ALA A 103 2.64 -12.20 -13.80
N GLY A 104 3.37 -12.69 -12.80
CA GLY A 104 4.75 -12.29 -12.52
C GLY A 104 4.91 -11.11 -11.56
N ILE A 105 3.85 -10.69 -10.87
CA ILE A 105 3.94 -9.68 -9.80
C ILE A 105 4.72 -10.28 -8.62
N GLY A 106 5.75 -9.58 -8.13
CA GLY A 106 6.50 -9.99 -6.93
C GLY A 106 5.74 -9.63 -5.67
N VAL A 107 5.49 -10.59 -4.80
CA VAL A 107 4.77 -10.37 -3.53
C VAL A 107 5.63 -10.79 -2.35
N MET A 108 5.76 -9.92 -1.35
CA MET A 108 6.31 -10.24 -0.06
C MET A 108 5.30 -9.88 1.03
N SER A 109 4.99 -10.87 1.85
CA SER A 109 4.08 -10.77 3.00
C SER A 109 4.59 -11.68 4.10
N LEU A 110 4.29 -11.35 5.36
CA LEU A 110 4.70 -12.19 6.48
C LEU A 110 4.15 -13.62 6.38
N ASN A 111 2.93 -13.79 5.86
CA ASN A 111 2.34 -15.12 5.67
C ASN A 111 3.17 -16.03 4.76
N LEU A 112 3.93 -15.48 3.82
CA LEU A 112 4.82 -16.22 2.94
C LEU A 112 6.14 -16.66 3.62
N LEU A 113 6.37 -16.22 4.86
CA LEU A 113 7.50 -16.63 5.69
C LEU A 113 7.10 -17.57 6.86
N MET A 114 5.80 -17.71 7.11
CA MET A 114 5.28 -18.50 8.21
C MET A 114 5.10 -19.96 7.82
N LYS A 115 5.35 -20.88 8.76
CA LYS A 115 5.16 -22.34 8.52
C LYS A 115 3.72 -22.71 8.22
N ASN A 116 2.76 -22.06 8.91
CA ASN A 116 1.32 -22.23 8.68
C ASN A 116 0.69 -20.84 8.49
N GLU A 117 -0.10 -20.69 7.43
CA GLU A 117 -0.80 -19.44 7.10
C GLU A 117 -1.79 -18.98 8.20
N THR A 118 -2.25 -19.91 9.02
CA THR A 118 -3.23 -19.66 10.09
C THR A 118 -2.60 -19.39 11.46
N ASP A 119 -1.28 -19.42 11.56
CA ASP A 119 -0.62 -19.12 12.84
C ASP A 119 -0.80 -17.64 13.18
N PRO A 120 -1.26 -17.32 14.41
CA PRO A 120 -1.46 -15.93 14.79
C PRO A 120 -0.12 -15.20 14.95
N VAL A 121 -0.02 -14.03 14.36
CA VAL A 121 1.13 -13.14 14.55
C VAL A 121 0.93 -12.34 15.84
N VAL A 122 1.56 -12.78 16.93
CA VAL A 122 1.50 -12.12 18.23
C VAL A 122 2.75 -11.25 18.44
N TRP A 123 2.97 -10.31 17.51
CA TRP A 123 4.14 -9.43 17.56
C TRP A 123 3.75 -8.05 18.11
N ARG A 124 4.68 -7.42 18.83
CA ARG A 124 4.53 -6.05 19.28
C ARG A 124 5.02 -5.08 18.21
N GLY A 125 4.53 -3.83 18.23
CA GLY A 125 4.83 -2.79 17.26
C GLY A 125 6.29 -2.72 16.78
N PRO A 126 7.32 -2.70 17.66
CA PRO A 126 8.71 -2.66 17.23
C PRO A 126 9.18 -3.85 16.38
N LEU A 127 8.65 -5.07 16.65
CA LEU A 127 8.98 -6.24 15.85
C LEU A 127 8.31 -6.16 14.46
N ILE A 128 7.08 -5.66 14.40
CA ILE A 128 6.35 -5.44 13.13
C ILE A 128 7.07 -4.40 12.28
N SER A 129 7.44 -3.27 12.87
CA SER A 129 8.21 -2.23 12.19
C SER A 129 9.56 -2.74 11.69
N GLY A 130 10.23 -3.59 12.47
CA GLY A 130 11.48 -4.26 12.06
C GLY A 130 11.28 -5.16 10.85
N ALA A 131 10.21 -5.98 10.83
CA ALA A 131 9.91 -6.87 9.71
C ALA A 131 9.62 -6.09 8.41
N VAL A 132 8.87 -4.98 8.51
CA VAL A 132 8.59 -4.13 7.35
C VAL A 132 9.89 -3.51 6.79
N LYS A 133 10.81 -3.08 7.66
CA LYS A 133 12.14 -2.62 7.23
C LYS A 133 12.92 -3.74 6.53
N GLN A 134 12.92 -4.96 7.09
CA GLN A 134 13.57 -6.11 6.46
C GLN A 134 12.96 -6.48 5.11
N PHE A 135 11.66 -6.28 4.88
CA PHE A 135 11.06 -6.45 3.56
C PHE A 135 11.61 -5.46 2.54
N TRP A 136 12.05 -4.29 2.99
CA TRP A 136 12.70 -3.32 2.12
C TRP A 136 14.19 -3.63 1.91
N THR A 137 14.92 -3.93 3.00
CA THR A 137 16.38 -4.08 2.97
C THR A 137 16.87 -5.46 2.54
N ASP A 138 16.13 -6.53 2.90
CA ASP A 138 16.63 -7.91 2.76
C ASP A 138 15.98 -8.66 1.59
N VAL A 139 14.86 -8.12 1.03
CA VAL A 139 14.21 -8.76 -0.12
C VAL A 139 14.86 -8.30 -1.44
N ILE A 140 15.20 -9.27 -2.28
CA ILE A 140 15.73 -9.06 -3.62
C ILE A 140 14.56 -8.85 -4.59
N TRP A 141 14.11 -7.60 -4.71
CA TRP A 141 13.00 -7.24 -5.58
C TRP A 141 13.37 -7.29 -7.07
N GLY A 142 14.66 -7.13 -7.39
CA GLY A 142 15.15 -6.97 -8.76
C GLY A 142 14.72 -5.63 -9.37
N ASP A 143 14.52 -5.61 -10.70
CA ASP A 143 14.01 -4.41 -11.38
C ASP A 143 12.50 -4.31 -11.23
N VAL A 144 12.01 -3.24 -10.62
CA VAL A 144 10.59 -2.95 -10.39
C VAL A 144 10.28 -1.54 -10.88
N ASP A 145 9.27 -1.41 -11.74
CA ASP A 145 8.79 -0.11 -12.20
C ASP A 145 7.84 0.52 -11.16
N TYR A 146 6.93 -0.28 -10.60
CA TYR A 146 5.99 0.14 -9.56
C TYR A 146 5.97 -0.85 -8.41
N MET A 147 6.29 -0.36 -7.22
CA MET A 147 6.06 -1.08 -5.97
C MET A 147 4.85 -0.48 -5.26
N PHE A 148 3.87 -1.32 -4.95
CA PHE A 148 2.74 -0.95 -4.12
C PHE A 148 2.95 -1.47 -2.70
N ILE A 149 2.83 -0.58 -1.72
CA ILE A 149 2.93 -0.96 -0.30
C ILE A 149 1.51 -0.99 0.28
N ASP A 150 1.06 -2.17 0.67
CA ASP A 150 -0.19 -2.32 1.42
C ASP A 150 0.05 -1.94 2.88
N MET A 151 -0.32 -0.71 3.24
CA MET A 151 -0.01 -0.13 4.55
C MET A 151 -0.91 -0.71 5.65
N PRO A 152 -0.46 -0.80 6.89
CA PRO A 152 -1.37 -1.12 7.99
C PRO A 152 -2.45 -0.05 8.13
N PRO A 153 -3.66 -0.42 8.64
CA PRO A 153 -4.72 0.56 8.81
C PRO A 153 -4.40 1.59 9.89
N GLY A 154 -4.84 2.83 9.69
CA GLY A 154 -4.62 3.92 10.61
C GLY A 154 -3.27 4.62 10.47
N THR A 155 -2.94 5.42 11.47
CA THR A 155 -1.75 6.30 11.50
C THR A 155 -0.75 5.89 12.61
N GLY A 156 -0.65 4.58 12.86
CA GLY A 156 0.19 4.03 13.93
C GLY A 156 1.67 3.93 13.57
N ASP A 157 2.45 3.37 14.51
CA ASP A 157 3.93 3.30 14.45
C ASP A 157 4.46 2.61 13.18
N VAL A 158 3.77 1.59 12.69
CA VAL A 158 4.20 0.85 11.48
C VAL A 158 4.08 1.73 10.24
N ALA A 159 2.96 2.46 10.09
CA ALA A 159 2.78 3.40 9.00
C ALA A 159 3.85 4.51 9.03
N LEU A 160 4.14 5.06 10.21
CA LEU A 160 5.21 6.04 10.39
C LEU A 160 6.57 5.45 10.01
N THR A 161 6.86 4.20 10.41
CA THR A 161 8.11 3.52 10.06
C THR A 161 8.28 3.39 8.54
N VAL A 162 7.22 3.01 7.81
CA VAL A 162 7.28 2.96 6.33
C VAL A 162 7.65 4.32 5.76
N PHE A 163 6.94 5.39 6.15
CA PHE A 163 7.21 6.74 5.63
C PHE A 163 8.58 7.30 6.00
N GLN A 164 9.14 6.87 7.14
CA GLN A 164 10.46 7.31 7.58
C GLN A 164 11.60 6.50 6.97
N SER A 165 11.36 5.21 6.68
CA SER A 165 12.42 4.28 6.25
C SER A 165 12.41 4.00 4.76
N ILE A 166 11.30 4.20 4.07
CA ILE A 166 11.14 3.88 2.65
C ILE A 166 10.85 5.17 1.87
N PRO A 167 11.51 5.41 0.73
CA PRO A 167 11.26 6.57 -0.11
C PRO A 167 9.93 6.42 -0.86
N VAL A 168 8.81 6.75 -0.18
CA VAL A 168 7.46 6.70 -0.77
C VAL A 168 7.24 7.92 -1.64
N ASP A 169 6.99 7.71 -2.94
CA ASP A 169 6.77 8.79 -3.93
C ASP A 169 5.38 9.40 -3.84
N GLY A 170 4.41 8.69 -3.26
CA GLY A 170 3.07 9.19 -3.05
C GLY A 170 2.14 8.14 -2.48
N ILE A 171 0.94 8.58 -2.07
CA ILE A 171 -0.06 7.68 -1.50
C ILE A 171 -1.39 7.73 -2.22
N VAL A 172 -2.08 6.59 -2.20
CA VAL A 172 -3.50 6.45 -2.53
C VAL A 172 -4.26 6.20 -1.24
N ILE A 173 -5.24 7.05 -0.92
CA ILE A 173 -6.07 6.89 0.28
C ILE A 173 -7.33 6.14 -0.08
N VAL A 174 -7.60 5.04 0.63
CA VAL A 174 -8.79 4.21 0.47
C VAL A 174 -9.73 4.41 1.64
N ALA A 175 -10.99 4.69 1.35
CA ALA A 175 -12.05 4.87 2.34
C ALA A 175 -13.36 4.22 1.88
N SER A 176 -14.33 4.07 2.79
CA SER A 176 -15.72 3.76 2.47
C SER A 176 -16.60 5.01 2.64
N PRO A 177 -17.81 5.06 2.06
CA PRO A 177 -18.68 6.25 2.17
C PRO A 177 -18.95 6.70 3.61
N GLN A 178 -19.02 5.76 4.55
CA GLN A 178 -19.25 6.04 5.97
C GLN A 178 -18.06 6.77 6.63
N GLU A 179 -16.84 6.60 6.10
CA GLU A 179 -15.62 7.18 6.68
C GLU A 179 -15.34 8.56 6.13
N LEU A 180 -15.83 8.86 4.92
CA LEU A 180 -15.58 10.14 4.26
C LEU A 180 -16.20 11.32 5.01
N VAL A 181 -17.24 11.07 5.79
CA VAL A 181 -17.91 12.09 6.63
C VAL A 181 -17.12 12.41 7.91
N GLY A 182 -16.02 11.72 8.20
CA GLY A 182 -15.32 11.81 9.47
C GLY A 182 -13.84 12.23 9.39
N MET A 183 -13.26 12.45 10.55
CA MET A 183 -11.85 12.83 10.79
C MET A 183 -10.80 11.83 10.22
N ILE A 184 -11.22 10.67 9.68
CA ILE A 184 -10.33 9.54 9.37
C ILE A 184 -9.51 9.81 8.11
N VAL A 185 -10.17 10.26 7.03
CA VAL A 185 -9.47 10.65 5.79
C VAL A 185 -8.58 11.87 6.06
N GLU A 186 -9.08 12.84 6.87
CA GLU A 186 -8.27 14.01 7.26
C GLU A 186 -7.00 13.61 8.01
N LYS A 187 -7.06 12.61 8.90
CA LYS A 187 -5.87 12.11 9.60
C LYS A 187 -4.85 11.52 8.63
N ALA A 188 -5.30 10.74 7.63
CA ALA A 188 -4.40 10.15 6.62
C ALA A 188 -3.76 11.26 5.76
N VAL A 189 -4.54 12.25 5.33
CA VAL A 189 -4.01 13.41 4.56
C VAL A 189 -3.02 14.24 5.41
N ASN A 190 -3.35 14.48 6.67
CA ASN A 190 -2.47 15.25 7.56
C ASN A 190 -1.17 14.48 7.85
N MET A 191 -1.23 13.16 8.03
CA MET A 191 -0.04 12.32 8.17
C MET A 191 0.84 12.41 6.91
N ALA A 192 0.25 12.29 5.73
CA ALA A 192 0.98 12.42 4.46
C ALA A 192 1.68 13.79 4.36
N LYS A 193 0.98 14.87 4.70
CA LYS A 193 1.55 16.22 4.74
C LYS A 193 2.69 16.36 5.75
N MET A 194 2.56 15.78 6.95
CA MET A 194 3.63 15.79 7.95
C MET A 194 4.88 15.03 7.49
N MET A 195 4.68 13.99 6.67
CA MET A 195 5.75 13.16 6.11
C MET A 195 6.26 13.70 4.77
N ASP A 196 5.72 14.81 4.29
CA ASP A 196 6.05 15.40 2.98
C ASP A 196 5.88 14.39 1.82
N VAL A 197 4.76 13.64 1.86
CA VAL A 197 4.39 12.67 0.83
C VAL A 197 3.11 13.12 0.14
N PRO A 198 3.08 13.24 -1.20
CA PRO A 198 1.90 13.71 -1.91
C PRO A 198 0.75 12.69 -1.86
N VAL A 199 -0.48 13.18 -1.75
CA VAL A 199 -1.70 12.37 -1.92
C VAL A 199 -2.07 12.39 -3.40
N LEU A 200 -1.92 11.25 -4.07
CA LEU A 200 -2.09 11.12 -5.53
C LEU A 200 -3.54 10.91 -5.93
N ALA A 201 -4.29 10.15 -5.11
CA ALA A 201 -5.69 9.86 -5.36
C ALA A 201 -6.46 9.52 -4.08
N LEU A 202 -7.78 9.71 -4.14
CA LEU A 202 -8.74 9.17 -3.19
C LEU A 202 -9.55 8.06 -3.88
N VAL A 203 -9.72 6.93 -3.20
CA VAL A 203 -10.54 5.81 -3.68
C VAL A 203 -11.64 5.55 -2.67
N GLU A 204 -12.89 5.76 -3.08
CA GLU A 204 -14.06 5.36 -2.31
C GLU A 204 -14.46 3.95 -2.72
N ASN A 205 -14.14 2.97 -1.91
CA ASN A 205 -14.59 1.61 -2.10
C ASN A 205 -15.97 1.41 -1.46
N MET A 206 -16.75 0.44 -1.94
CA MET A 206 -18.13 0.18 -1.49
C MET A 206 -19.05 1.37 -1.71
N SER A 207 -18.80 2.16 -2.76
CA SER A 207 -19.52 3.41 -3.03
C SER A 207 -20.99 3.16 -3.38
N TYR A 208 -21.27 2.09 -4.13
CA TYR A 208 -22.61 1.75 -4.59
C TYR A 208 -22.73 0.25 -4.90
N ILE A 209 -23.94 -0.20 -5.10
CA ILE A 209 -24.29 -1.51 -5.70
C ILE A 209 -25.02 -1.24 -7.00
N THR A 210 -24.66 -1.94 -8.07
CA THR A 210 -25.39 -1.92 -9.34
C THR A 210 -26.52 -2.94 -9.29
N CYS A 211 -27.78 -2.48 -9.46
CA CYS A 211 -28.94 -3.37 -9.54
C CYS A 211 -28.78 -4.31 -10.76
N PRO A 212 -28.85 -5.63 -10.56
CA PRO A 212 -28.64 -6.58 -11.66
C PRO A 212 -29.77 -6.53 -12.71
N ASP A 213 -30.98 -6.08 -12.33
CA ASP A 213 -32.14 -6.08 -13.23
C ASP A 213 -32.22 -4.82 -14.10
N CYS A 214 -31.84 -3.65 -13.56
CA CYS A 214 -32.05 -2.38 -14.27
C CYS A 214 -30.79 -1.50 -14.38
N GLY A 215 -29.66 -1.92 -13.82
CA GLY A 215 -28.40 -1.19 -13.87
C GLY A 215 -28.34 0.09 -13.00
N LYS A 216 -29.39 0.38 -12.22
CA LYS A 216 -29.42 1.56 -11.34
C LYS A 216 -28.40 1.39 -10.21
N GLU A 217 -27.65 2.44 -9.94
CA GLU A 217 -26.78 2.53 -8.77
C GLU A 217 -27.59 2.78 -7.50
N ILE A 218 -27.26 2.01 -6.46
CA ILE A 218 -27.91 2.09 -5.13
C ILE A 218 -26.80 2.42 -4.13
N HIS A 219 -26.86 3.61 -3.55
CA HIS A 219 -25.92 4.07 -2.52
C HIS A 219 -26.35 3.55 -1.14
N VAL A 220 -25.84 2.36 -0.78
CA VAL A 220 -26.25 1.64 0.45
C VAL A 220 -25.86 2.42 1.71
N PHE A 221 -24.80 3.19 1.66
CA PHE A 221 -24.27 3.97 2.78
C PHE A 221 -24.60 5.46 2.70
N GLY A 222 -25.53 5.87 1.82
CA GLY A 222 -25.88 7.26 1.58
C GLY A 222 -25.08 7.87 0.41
N GLU A 223 -25.23 9.18 0.26
CA GLU A 223 -24.53 9.92 -0.81
C GLU A 223 -23.05 10.05 -0.50
N SER A 224 -22.25 10.02 -1.57
CA SER A 224 -20.80 10.17 -1.48
C SER A 224 -20.40 11.65 -1.30
N HIS A 225 -19.50 11.92 -0.38
CA HIS A 225 -18.89 13.24 -0.15
C HIS A 225 -17.41 13.28 -0.56
N ILE A 226 -16.95 12.28 -1.31
CA ILE A 226 -15.53 12.16 -1.67
C ILE A 226 -15.03 13.36 -2.47
N ASP A 227 -15.85 13.92 -3.34
CA ASP A 227 -15.45 15.07 -4.17
C ASP A 227 -15.24 16.33 -3.33
N GLU A 228 -16.09 16.55 -2.32
CA GLU A 228 -15.92 17.68 -1.37
C GLU A 228 -14.61 17.57 -0.60
N ILE A 229 -14.27 16.35 -0.17
CA ILE A 229 -13.03 16.06 0.55
C ILE A 229 -11.84 16.21 -0.39
N ALA A 230 -11.92 15.69 -1.60
CA ALA A 230 -10.88 15.83 -2.62
C ALA A 230 -10.60 17.31 -2.89
N GLN A 231 -11.63 18.11 -3.11
CA GLN A 231 -11.52 19.55 -3.34
C GLN A 231 -10.89 20.27 -2.12
N LYS A 232 -11.35 19.94 -0.90
CA LYS A 232 -10.83 20.52 0.36
C LYS A 232 -9.33 20.30 0.51
N HIS A 233 -8.82 19.17 0.07
CA HIS A 233 -7.42 18.78 0.25
C HIS A 233 -6.57 18.96 -1.01
N GLY A 234 -7.15 19.41 -2.12
CA GLY A 234 -6.46 19.64 -3.39
C GLY A 234 -6.06 18.35 -4.10
N VAL A 235 -6.82 17.25 -3.89
CA VAL A 235 -6.60 15.98 -4.59
C VAL A 235 -7.47 15.96 -5.84
N GLU A 236 -6.84 15.88 -7.00
CA GLU A 236 -7.55 15.96 -8.29
C GLU A 236 -8.18 14.64 -8.73
N THR A 237 -7.58 13.52 -8.30
CA THR A 237 -7.97 12.18 -8.77
C THR A 237 -8.84 11.48 -7.75
N VAL A 238 -10.05 11.13 -8.16
CA VAL A 238 -11.04 10.41 -7.36
C VAL A 238 -11.54 9.20 -8.13
N ALA A 239 -11.59 8.04 -7.48
CA ALA A 239 -12.19 6.84 -8.01
C ALA A 239 -13.29 6.31 -7.08
N ARG A 240 -14.33 5.72 -7.66
CA ARG A 240 -15.41 5.04 -6.94
C ARG A 240 -15.51 3.60 -7.38
N MET A 241 -15.50 2.69 -6.41
CA MET A 241 -15.62 1.26 -6.66
C MET A 241 -16.94 0.74 -6.07
N PRO A 242 -17.68 -0.09 -6.80
CA PRO A 242 -18.88 -0.71 -6.29
C PRO A 242 -18.60 -1.82 -5.28
N ILE A 243 -19.63 -2.25 -4.58
CA ILE A 243 -19.69 -3.57 -3.98
C ILE A 243 -19.98 -4.55 -5.11
N ASP A 244 -18.95 -5.32 -5.51
CA ASP A 244 -19.03 -6.29 -6.60
C ASP A 244 -18.82 -7.71 -6.07
N PRO A 245 -19.87 -8.57 -6.09
CA PRO A 245 -19.75 -9.96 -5.66
C PRO A 245 -18.76 -10.78 -6.49
N ALA A 246 -18.60 -10.47 -7.79
CA ALA A 246 -17.65 -11.19 -8.64
C ALA A 246 -16.21 -10.87 -8.26
N LEU A 247 -15.93 -9.61 -7.87
CA LEU A 247 -14.61 -9.23 -7.36
C LEU A 247 -14.32 -9.93 -6.02
N ALA A 248 -15.29 -9.98 -5.11
CA ALA A 248 -15.15 -10.69 -3.84
C ALA A 248 -14.87 -12.19 -4.07
N ALA A 249 -15.63 -12.82 -4.97
CA ALA A 249 -15.43 -14.23 -5.34
C ALA A 249 -14.04 -14.46 -5.97
N ALA A 250 -13.56 -13.56 -6.81
CA ALA A 250 -12.21 -13.65 -7.39
C ALA A 250 -11.10 -13.58 -6.33
N CYS A 251 -11.26 -12.71 -5.31
CA CYS A 251 -10.34 -12.65 -4.18
C CYS A 251 -10.36 -13.92 -3.34
N ASP A 252 -11.54 -14.46 -3.04
CA ASP A 252 -11.67 -15.69 -2.25
C ASP A 252 -11.13 -16.92 -2.99
N ALA A 253 -11.25 -16.94 -4.32
CA ALA A 253 -10.71 -17.98 -5.18
C ALA A 253 -9.20 -17.81 -5.47
N GLY A 254 -8.56 -16.74 -5.06
CA GLY A 254 -7.16 -16.45 -5.38
C GLY A 254 -6.89 -16.10 -6.84
N THR A 255 -7.90 -15.58 -7.54
CA THR A 255 -7.86 -15.32 -8.99
C THR A 255 -8.04 -13.85 -9.36
N ILE A 256 -7.67 -12.94 -8.46
CA ILE A 256 -7.84 -11.49 -8.67
C ILE A 256 -7.17 -10.99 -9.96
N GLU A 257 -6.09 -11.63 -10.40
CA GLU A 257 -5.38 -11.29 -11.63
C GLU A 257 -6.24 -11.45 -12.89
N SER A 258 -7.26 -12.33 -12.86
CA SER A 258 -8.18 -12.51 -13.99
C SER A 258 -9.38 -11.57 -13.95
N PHE A 259 -9.61 -10.87 -12.84
CA PHE A 259 -10.72 -9.94 -12.71
C PHE A 259 -10.51 -8.68 -13.54
N ASN A 260 -11.53 -8.29 -14.33
CA ASN A 260 -11.49 -7.09 -15.17
C ASN A 260 -12.37 -6.00 -14.56
N GLY A 261 -11.75 -4.97 -13.99
CA GLY A 261 -12.40 -3.76 -13.51
C GLY A 261 -11.64 -2.53 -13.99
N THR A 262 -12.37 -1.46 -14.33
CA THR A 262 -11.81 -0.22 -14.88
C THR A 262 -11.89 0.95 -13.89
N TRP A 263 -12.42 0.72 -12.70
CA TRP A 263 -12.67 1.79 -11.71
C TRP A 263 -11.43 2.54 -11.24
N LEU A 264 -10.25 1.89 -11.34
CA LEU A 264 -8.98 2.45 -10.90
C LEU A 264 -8.11 2.95 -12.06
N ASP A 265 -8.61 2.94 -13.31
CA ASP A 265 -7.83 3.39 -14.48
C ASP A 265 -7.38 4.83 -14.32
N CYS A 266 -8.25 5.74 -13.88
CA CYS A 266 -7.90 7.15 -13.64
C CYS A 266 -6.83 7.31 -12.55
N VAL A 267 -6.86 6.46 -11.52
CA VAL A 267 -5.83 6.44 -10.47
C VAL A 267 -4.49 6.03 -11.08
N PHE A 268 -4.47 4.93 -11.84
CA PHE A 268 -3.24 4.45 -12.47
C PHE A 268 -2.69 5.43 -13.50
N GLU A 269 -3.53 6.10 -14.27
CA GLU A 269 -3.12 7.18 -15.19
C GLU A 269 -2.43 8.32 -14.45
N LYS A 270 -2.95 8.75 -13.31
CA LYS A 270 -2.29 9.75 -12.45
C LYS A 270 -0.90 9.29 -12.01
N LEU A 271 -0.76 8.01 -11.59
CA LEU A 271 0.53 7.45 -11.19
C LEU A 271 1.57 7.48 -12.33
N THR A 272 1.14 7.39 -13.59
CA THR A 272 2.04 7.40 -14.75
C THR A 272 2.39 8.82 -15.24
N THR A 273 1.52 9.80 -15.03
CA THR A 273 1.73 11.17 -15.51
C THR A 273 2.71 12.00 -14.69
N GLU A 274 2.91 11.65 -13.43
CA GLU A 274 3.88 12.34 -12.54
C GLU A 274 5.35 11.94 -12.78
N ASN A 275 5.63 11.28 -13.90
CA ASN A 275 6.99 10.90 -14.34
C ASN A 275 7.66 11.96 -15.24
N LYS A 276 7.23 13.23 -15.19
CA LYS A 276 7.84 14.29 -16.01
C LYS A 276 8.55 15.33 -15.17
#